data_e0e603927f3a8778a6aa18df8ff9eda5
#
_entry.id   e0e603927f3a8778a6aa18df8ff9eda5
#
_cell.length_a   1.000
_cell.length_b   1.000
_cell.length_c   1.000
_cell.angle_alpha   90.00
_cell.angle_beta   90.00
_cell.angle_gamma   90.00
#
_symmetry.space_group_name_H-M   'P 1'
#
loop_
_entity.id
_entity.type
_entity.pdbx_description
1 polymer ?
#
loop_
_entity_poly.entity_id
_entity_poly.type
_entity_poly.pdbx_seq_one_letter_code
_entity_poly.pdbx_strand_id
1 'polypeptide(L)'
;MQKIGIALEGGGLKGSYQIGAYYAFLACHIKINGIVGTSIGSFNACLIAAHQEEELLELWQNLHPETLLDINKELVDYVNGKNTRLGGFKGLNKTILSTLKTKGLQTDKLKILANNLIDKEKLYNSKIDFGLVTVRLHDLSPVYVYKNDIPKEKLVDYLIASCSLPIFKLTPLIDKHIYVDGGFYDNCPVSMLINQGYDKIYEIKINGIGHNRKVNHQKYNITTIKPSRNICKILEMNYD
;
A
#
# COMPACT_ATOMS: atom_id res chain seq x y z
N MET A 1 26.37 12.88 1.35
CA MET A 1 25.68 12.05 0.30
C MET A 1 24.24 12.48 0.22
N GLN A 2 23.67 12.55 -0.98
CA GLN A 2 22.26 12.88 -1.18
C GLN A 2 21.35 11.79 -0.56
N LYS A 3 20.38 12.19 0.24
CA LYS A 3 19.40 11.27 0.85
C LYS A 3 18.24 11.06 -0.11
N ILE A 4 18.13 9.84 -0.66
CA ILE A 4 17.15 9.49 -1.70
C ILE A 4 16.01 8.65 -1.09
N GLY A 5 14.76 9.04 -1.33
CA GLY A 5 13.58 8.34 -0.88
C GLY A 5 12.62 7.96 -1.99
N ILE A 6 11.85 6.88 -1.77
CA ILE A 6 10.78 6.43 -2.66
C ILE A 6 9.45 6.44 -1.91
N ALA A 7 8.41 7.01 -2.53
CA ALA A 7 7.04 6.93 -2.05
C ALA A 7 6.21 6.06 -3.00
N LEU A 8 5.55 5.03 -2.46
CA LEU A 8 4.76 4.06 -3.21
C LEU A 8 3.26 4.29 -3.01
N GLU A 9 2.56 4.50 -4.13
CA GLU A 9 1.11 4.70 -4.13
C GLU A 9 0.36 3.39 -3.82
N GLY A 10 -0.77 3.47 -3.10
CA GLY A 10 -1.72 2.38 -2.94
C GLY A 10 -2.52 2.11 -4.21
N GLY A 11 -2.93 0.86 -4.45
CA GLY A 11 -3.71 0.55 -5.65
C GLY A 11 -3.91 -0.94 -5.96
N GLY A 12 -3.90 -1.80 -4.95
CA GLY A 12 -4.18 -3.24 -5.09
C GLY A 12 -3.18 -3.93 -6.01
N LEU A 13 -3.67 -4.77 -6.93
CA LEU A 13 -2.81 -5.58 -7.81
C LEU A 13 -1.94 -4.77 -8.77
N LYS A 14 -2.21 -3.49 -8.96
CA LYS A 14 -1.32 -2.58 -9.71
C LYS A 14 0.05 -2.40 -9.05
N GLY A 15 0.19 -2.81 -7.78
CA GLY A 15 1.45 -2.77 -7.05
C GLY A 15 2.60 -3.55 -7.71
N SER A 16 2.31 -4.49 -8.60
CA SER A 16 3.31 -5.20 -9.41
C SER A 16 4.20 -4.24 -10.23
N TYR A 17 3.65 -3.15 -10.74
CA TYR A 17 4.43 -2.11 -11.44
C TYR A 17 5.54 -1.50 -10.59
N GLN A 18 5.30 -1.35 -9.29
CA GLN A 18 6.27 -0.76 -8.37
C GLN A 18 7.53 -1.61 -8.26
N ILE A 19 7.39 -2.93 -8.41
CA ILE A 19 8.52 -3.87 -8.36
C ILE A 19 9.40 -3.67 -9.59
N GLY A 20 8.81 -3.60 -10.79
CA GLY A 20 9.55 -3.29 -12.01
C GLY A 20 10.27 -1.94 -11.94
N ALA A 21 9.58 -0.92 -11.40
CA ALA A 21 10.21 0.39 -11.17
C ALA A 21 11.39 0.29 -10.18
N TYR A 22 11.26 -0.46 -9.09
CA TYR A 22 12.35 -0.65 -8.13
C TYR A 22 13.55 -1.40 -8.73
N TYR A 23 13.30 -2.44 -9.53
CA TYR A 23 14.39 -3.12 -10.25
C TYR A 23 15.14 -2.18 -11.22
N ALA A 24 14.47 -1.18 -11.80
CA ALA A 24 15.15 -0.14 -12.58
C ALA A 24 16.07 0.73 -11.72
N PHE A 25 15.72 1.04 -10.46
CA PHE A 25 16.63 1.70 -9.52
C PHE A 25 17.86 0.84 -9.23
N LEU A 26 17.69 -0.46 -9.03
CA LEU A 26 18.81 -1.38 -8.82
C LEU A 26 19.73 -1.44 -10.06
N ALA A 27 19.14 -1.56 -11.24
CA ALA A 27 19.88 -1.58 -12.52
C ALA A 27 20.65 -0.27 -12.78
N CYS A 28 20.10 0.86 -12.33
CA CYS A 28 20.77 2.17 -12.41
C CYS A 28 21.72 2.43 -11.24
N HIS A 29 21.94 1.47 -10.34
CA HIS A 29 22.79 1.60 -9.15
C HIS A 29 22.37 2.76 -8.23
N ILE A 30 21.08 3.12 -8.20
CA ILE A 30 20.53 4.16 -7.34
C ILE A 30 20.26 3.55 -5.96
N LYS A 31 21.05 3.94 -4.99
CA LYS A 31 20.85 3.52 -3.60
C LYS A 31 19.83 4.43 -2.91
N ILE A 32 18.79 3.82 -2.37
CA ILE A 32 17.78 4.53 -1.59
C ILE A 32 18.11 4.51 -0.11
N ASN A 33 17.72 5.56 0.61
CA ASN A 33 17.88 5.69 2.06
C ASN A 33 16.57 5.46 2.81
N GLY A 34 15.42 5.55 2.11
CA GLY A 34 14.13 5.31 2.70
C GLY A 34 13.05 5.06 1.67
N ILE A 35 12.04 4.37 2.13
CA ILE A 35 10.88 4.02 1.33
C ILE A 35 9.62 4.07 2.18
N VAL A 36 8.59 4.69 1.67
CA VAL A 36 7.29 4.81 2.35
C VAL A 36 6.18 4.38 1.41
N GLY A 37 5.06 3.95 1.97
CA GLY A 37 3.96 3.52 1.11
C GLY A 37 2.61 3.51 1.81
N THR A 38 1.57 3.37 1.00
CA THR A 38 0.18 3.24 1.45
C THR A 38 -0.42 1.98 0.86
N SER A 39 -1.23 1.25 1.64
CA SER A 39 -1.90 0.03 1.17
C SER A 39 -0.87 -0.97 0.61
N ILE A 40 -1.10 -1.51 -0.59
CA ILE A 40 -0.12 -2.40 -1.25
C ILE A 40 1.26 -1.77 -1.38
N GLY A 41 1.33 -0.45 -1.54
CA GLY A 41 2.60 0.27 -1.56
C GLY A 41 3.35 0.16 -0.23
N SER A 42 2.66 0.09 0.92
CA SER A 42 3.30 -0.13 2.22
C SER A 42 3.86 -1.55 2.36
N PHE A 43 3.17 -2.53 1.79
CA PHE A 43 3.61 -3.92 1.78
C PHE A 43 4.88 -4.09 0.92
N ASN A 44 4.87 -3.55 -0.30
CA ASN A 44 6.03 -3.53 -1.17
C ASN A 44 7.21 -2.78 -0.51
N ALA A 45 6.94 -1.61 0.08
CA ALA A 45 7.95 -0.82 0.77
C ALA A 45 8.60 -1.58 1.94
N CYS A 46 7.81 -2.35 2.68
CA CYS A 46 8.29 -3.16 3.79
C CYS A 46 9.32 -4.21 3.35
N LEU A 47 8.99 -4.98 2.30
CA LEU A 47 9.87 -6.03 1.77
C LEU A 47 11.13 -5.43 1.13
N ILE A 48 11.01 -4.33 0.38
CA ILE A 48 12.16 -3.61 -0.18
C ILE A 48 13.08 -3.10 0.94
N ALA A 49 12.51 -2.49 1.99
CA ALA A 49 13.30 -2.01 3.12
C ALA A 49 13.96 -3.15 3.91
N ALA A 50 13.39 -4.33 3.88
CA ALA A 50 13.94 -5.54 4.48
C ALA A 50 14.99 -6.26 3.60
N HIS A 51 15.32 -5.73 2.40
CA HIS A 51 16.17 -6.40 1.40
C HIS A 51 15.64 -7.79 1.02
N GLN A 52 14.33 -7.88 0.79
CA GLN A 52 13.61 -9.08 0.38
C GLN A 52 13.03 -8.92 -1.04
N GLU A 53 13.82 -8.38 -1.96
CA GLU A 53 13.42 -8.08 -3.32
C GLU A 53 13.10 -9.34 -4.13
N GLU A 54 13.83 -10.42 -3.88
CA GLU A 54 13.64 -11.70 -4.57
C GLU A 54 12.34 -12.36 -4.13
N GLU A 55 12.08 -12.42 -2.82
CA GLU A 55 10.84 -12.95 -2.26
C GLU A 55 9.63 -12.10 -2.71
N LEU A 56 9.83 -10.78 -2.82
CA LEU A 56 8.79 -9.88 -3.32
C LEU A 56 8.49 -10.12 -4.80
N LEU A 57 9.51 -10.34 -5.63
CA LEU A 57 9.33 -10.66 -7.05
C LEU A 57 8.61 -11.99 -7.22
N GLU A 58 9.04 -13.02 -6.49
CA GLU A 58 8.42 -14.35 -6.50
C GLU A 58 6.94 -14.27 -6.07
N LEU A 59 6.64 -13.50 -5.01
CA LEU A 59 5.26 -13.25 -4.60
C LEU A 59 4.43 -12.71 -5.76
N TRP A 60 4.89 -11.65 -6.44
CA TRP A 60 4.13 -11.02 -7.51
C TRP A 60 3.99 -11.87 -8.76
N GLN A 61 4.97 -12.72 -9.07
CA GLN A 61 4.90 -13.66 -10.20
C GLN A 61 3.91 -14.80 -9.96
N ASN A 62 3.72 -15.19 -8.69
CA ASN A 62 2.87 -16.31 -8.30
C ASN A 62 1.56 -15.89 -7.63
N LEU A 63 1.28 -14.57 -7.60
CA LEU A 63 0.12 -14.03 -6.91
C LEU A 63 -1.17 -14.32 -7.67
N HIS A 64 -2.02 -15.14 -7.09
CA HIS A 64 -3.38 -15.37 -7.55
C HIS A 64 -4.36 -14.63 -6.62
N PRO A 65 -5.12 -13.63 -7.10
CA PRO A 65 -6.00 -12.79 -6.26
C PRO A 65 -6.97 -13.60 -5.40
N GLU A 66 -7.49 -14.69 -5.93
CA GLU A 66 -8.43 -15.59 -5.25
C GLU A 66 -7.79 -16.37 -4.09
N THR A 67 -6.46 -16.47 -4.05
CA THR A 67 -5.76 -17.11 -2.92
C THR A 67 -5.57 -16.19 -1.74
N LEU A 68 -5.55 -14.86 -1.99
CA LEU A 68 -5.37 -13.85 -0.95
C LEU A 68 -6.67 -13.41 -0.29
N LEU A 69 -7.73 -13.36 -1.06
CA LEU A 69 -8.99 -12.80 -0.64
C LEU A 69 -10.13 -13.77 -1.00
N ASP A 70 -11.02 -14.03 -0.06
CA ASP A 70 -12.26 -14.75 -0.33
C ASP A 70 -13.22 -13.84 -1.13
N ILE A 71 -12.80 -13.49 -2.36
CA ILE A 71 -13.50 -12.53 -3.22
C ILE A 71 -14.52 -13.28 -4.06
N ASN A 72 -15.79 -12.91 -3.95
CA ASN A 72 -16.78 -13.34 -4.92
C ASN A 72 -16.69 -12.48 -6.20
N LYS A 73 -17.11 -13.04 -7.31
CA LYS A 73 -17.07 -12.40 -8.63
C LYS A 73 -17.82 -11.05 -8.66
N GLU A 74 -18.91 -10.92 -7.89
CA GLU A 74 -19.70 -9.68 -7.82
C GLU A 74 -18.91 -8.52 -7.23
N LEU A 75 -18.07 -8.80 -6.22
CA LEU A 75 -17.22 -7.80 -5.60
C LEU A 75 -16.06 -7.39 -6.53
N VAL A 76 -15.46 -8.36 -7.24
CA VAL A 76 -14.45 -8.10 -8.27
C VAL A 76 -15.03 -7.18 -9.36
N ASP A 77 -16.21 -7.51 -9.87
CA ASP A 77 -16.88 -6.72 -10.91
C ASP A 77 -17.26 -5.32 -10.42
N TYR A 78 -17.61 -5.17 -9.14
CA TYR A 78 -17.89 -3.87 -8.53
C TYR A 78 -16.64 -3.00 -8.40
N VAL A 79 -15.55 -3.53 -7.81
CA VAL A 79 -14.30 -2.80 -7.60
C VAL A 79 -13.64 -2.44 -8.94
N ASN A 80 -13.80 -3.29 -9.95
CA ASN A 80 -13.31 -3.05 -11.31
C ASN A 80 -14.22 -2.15 -12.16
N GLY A 81 -15.30 -1.62 -11.59
CA GLY A 81 -16.20 -0.68 -12.29
C GLY A 81 -17.07 -1.31 -13.36
N LYS A 82 -17.19 -2.64 -13.41
CA LYS A 82 -18.05 -3.34 -14.39
C LYS A 82 -19.54 -3.16 -14.08
N ASN A 83 -19.91 -2.87 -12.85
CA ASN A 83 -21.29 -2.61 -12.41
C ASN A 83 -21.55 -1.10 -12.31
N THR A 84 -21.78 -0.45 -13.47
CA THR A 84 -22.03 0.99 -13.60
C THR A 84 -23.40 1.46 -13.10
N ARG A 85 -24.27 0.57 -12.62
CA ARG A 85 -25.62 0.93 -12.14
C ARG A 85 -25.66 1.61 -10.76
N LEU A 86 -24.56 1.65 -10.04
CA LEU A 86 -24.46 2.32 -8.74
C LEU A 86 -23.42 3.44 -8.85
N GLY A 87 -23.89 4.62 -9.27
CA GLY A 87 -23.07 5.79 -9.55
C GLY A 87 -22.17 6.21 -8.38
N GLY A 88 -20.88 6.33 -8.65
CA GLY A 88 -19.91 7.11 -7.91
C GLY A 88 -19.77 6.82 -6.40
N PHE A 89 -19.29 7.82 -5.67
CA PHE A 89 -19.08 7.80 -4.20
C PHE A 89 -20.33 7.38 -3.39
N LYS A 90 -21.55 7.60 -3.90
CA LYS A 90 -22.81 7.16 -3.26
C LYS A 90 -23.00 5.63 -3.33
N GLY A 91 -22.51 4.99 -4.38
CA GLY A 91 -22.53 3.52 -4.50
C GLY A 91 -21.56 2.84 -3.53
N LEU A 92 -20.37 3.44 -3.31
CA LEU A 92 -19.39 2.97 -2.37
C LEU A 92 -19.98 2.88 -0.94
N ASN A 93 -20.69 3.93 -0.50
CA ASN A 93 -21.33 3.93 0.82
C ASN A 93 -22.36 2.80 1.00
N LYS A 94 -23.13 2.48 -0.04
CA LYS A 94 -24.16 1.42 0.03
C LYS A 94 -23.52 0.02 0.06
N THR A 95 -22.44 -0.19 -0.67
CA THR A 95 -21.69 -1.46 -0.68
C THR A 95 -20.90 -1.63 0.62
N ILE A 96 -20.26 -0.58 1.13
CA ILE A 96 -19.64 -0.57 2.46
C ILE A 96 -20.69 -0.97 3.52
N LEU A 97 -21.88 -0.36 3.48
CA LEU A 97 -22.94 -0.66 4.44
C LEU A 97 -23.48 -2.09 4.32
N SER A 98 -23.58 -2.63 3.10
CA SER A 98 -23.99 -4.02 2.87
C SER A 98 -22.92 -5.02 3.29
N THR A 99 -21.65 -4.73 3.04
CA THR A 99 -20.49 -5.58 3.42
C THR A 99 -20.28 -5.56 4.93
N LEU A 100 -20.49 -4.42 5.58
CA LEU A 100 -20.51 -4.34 7.05
C LEU A 100 -21.63 -5.20 7.66
N LYS A 101 -22.79 -5.31 6.99
CA LYS A 101 -23.89 -6.19 7.42
C LYS A 101 -23.60 -7.68 7.19
N THR A 102 -22.76 -8.04 6.22
CA THR A 102 -22.42 -9.43 5.85
C THR A 102 -21.08 -9.92 6.41
N LYS A 103 -20.56 -9.30 7.47
CA LYS A 103 -19.27 -9.62 8.15
C LYS A 103 -17.99 -9.30 7.37
N GLY A 104 -18.01 -8.70 6.17
CA GLY A 104 -16.84 -8.30 5.42
C GLY A 104 -15.91 -9.46 5.00
N LEU A 105 -14.95 -9.18 4.11
CA LEU A 105 -13.91 -10.13 3.76
C LEU A 105 -12.91 -10.28 4.91
N GLN A 106 -12.48 -11.51 5.19
CA GLN A 106 -11.49 -11.75 6.22
C GLN A 106 -10.09 -11.38 5.74
N THR A 107 -9.33 -10.69 6.58
CA THR A 107 -7.92 -10.34 6.32
C THR A 107 -6.94 -11.39 6.84
N ASP A 108 -7.45 -12.52 7.37
CA ASP A 108 -6.63 -13.54 8.02
C ASP A 108 -5.61 -14.15 7.06
N LYS A 109 -6.00 -14.43 5.81
CA LYS A 109 -5.08 -14.95 4.78
C LYS A 109 -3.93 -13.95 4.49
N LEU A 110 -4.26 -12.67 4.35
CA LEU A 110 -3.27 -11.61 4.14
C LEU A 110 -2.34 -11.48 5.36
N LYS A 111 -2.88 -11.59 6.57
CA LYS A 111 -2.11 -11.56 7.80
C LYS A 111 -1.17 -12.76 7.93
N ILE A 112 -1.64 -13.96 7.58
CA ILE A 112 -0.83 -15.18 7.54
C ILE A 112 0.31 -15.03 6.52
N LEU A 113 -0.02 -14.58 5.30
CA LEU A 113 0.98 -14.33 4.26
C LEU A 113 2.03 -13.34 4.73
N ALA A 114 1.63 -12.20 5.28
CA ALA A 114 2.54 -11.19 5.79
C ALA A 114 3.47 -11.72 6.89
N ASN A 115 2.94 -12.51 7.84
CA ASN A 115 3.75 -13.10 8.91
C ASN A 115 4.76 -14.13 8.39
N ASN A 116 4.42 -14.88 7.34
CA ASN A 116 5.28 -15.90 6.77
C ASN A 116 6.36 -15.32 5.84
N LEU A 117 6.04 -14.21 5.16
CA LEU A 117 6.92 -13.63 4.14
C LEU A 117 7.89 -12.60 4.72
N ILE A 118 7.44 -11.76 5.67
CA ILE A 118 8.22 -10.62 6.15
C ILE A 118 9.23 -11.05 7.21
N ASP A 119 10.50 -10.93 6.86
CA ASP A 119 11.59 -11.05 7.82
C ASP A 119 11.73 -9.75 8.62
N LYS A 120 11.14 -9.76 9.81
CA LYS A 120 11.15 -8.60 10.70
C LYS A 120 12.56 -8.25 11.17
N GLU A 121 13.45 -9.25 11.34
CA GLU A 121 14.85 -9.00 11.73
C GLU A 121 15.59 -8.24 10.63
N LYS A 122 15.47 -8.68 9.38
CA LYS A 122 16.04 -7.95 8.24
C LYS A 122 15.54 -6.52 8.19
N LEU A 123 14.22 -6.29 8.35
CA LEU A 123 13.64 -4.95 8.30
C LEU A 123 14.21 -4.03 9.39
N TYR A 124 14.20 -4.48 10.66
CA TYR A 124 14.60 -3.62 11.78
C TYR A 124 16.11 -3.40 11.85
N ASN A 125 16.92 -4.31 11.31
CA ASN A 125 18.37 -4.15 11.16
C ASN A 125 18.78 -3.37 9.89
N SER A 126 17.85 -3.16 8.95
CA SER A 126 18.11 -2.41 7.72
C SER A 126 18.39 -0.94 8.00
N LYS A 127 19.29 -0.35 7.19
CA LYS A 127 19.58 1.08 7.19
C LYS A 127 18.57 1.90 6.34
N ILE A 128 17.67 1.22 5.64
CA ILE A 128 16.62 1.89 4.86
C ILE A 128 15.50 2.29 5.82
N ASP A 129 15.16 3.57 5.86
CA ASP A 129 14.00 4.06 6.58
C ASP A 129 12.74 3.48 5.94
N PHE A 130 11.81 3.00 6.76
CA PHE A 130 10.51 2.51 6.32
C PHE A 130 9.38 3.26 7.01
N GLY A 131 8.30 3.53 6.28
CA GLY A 131 7.11 4.13 6.86
C GLY A 131 5.85 3.81 6.07
N LEU A 132 4.71 3.91 6.74
CA LEU A 132 3.40 3.66 6.15
C LEU A 132 2.34 4.62 6.68
N VAL A 133 1.19 4.63 6.00
CA VAL A 133 0.02 5.42 6.38
C VAL A 133 -1.19 4.53 6.57
N THR A 134 -1.95 4.78 7.61
CA THR A 134 -3.29 4.25 7.82
C THR A 134 -4.20 5.35 8.36
N VAL A 135 -5.51 5.10 8.44
CA VAL A 135 -6.48 6.06 8.97
C VAL A 135 -7.25 5.42 10.13
N ARG A 136 -7.26 6.06 11.27
CA ARG A 136 -8.04 5.60 12.42
C ARG A 136 -9.53 5.92 12.17
N LEU A 137 -10.39 4.89 12.24
CA LEU A 137 -11.76 5.00 11.76
C LEU A 137 -12.65 5.94 12.59
N HIS A 138 -12.47 5.95 13.92
CA HIS A 138 -13.44 6.63 14.80
C HIS A 138 -13.40 8.16 14.67
N ASP A 139 -12.27 8.74 14.33
CA ASP A 139 -12.06 10.19 14.18
C ASP A 139 -11.51 10.59 12.82
N LEU A 140 -11.34 9.60 11.90
CA LEU A 140 -10.79 9.76 10.56
C LEU A 140 -9.41 10.43 10.54
N SER A 141 -8.65 10.31 11.63
CA SER A 141 -7.31 10.87 11.72
C SER A 141 -6.29 10.00 10.98
N PRO A 142 -5.42 10.61 10.14
CA PRO A 142 -4.32 9.89 9.53
C PRO A 142 -3.29 9.51 10.58
N VAL A 143 -2.75 8.31 10.44
CA VAL A 143 -1.68 7.79 11.28
C VAL A 143 -0.49 7.48 10.38
N TYR A 144 0.53 8.34 10.46
CA TYR A 144 1.81 8.18 9.78
C TYR A 144 2.79 7.55 10.78
N VAL A 145 3.32 6.39 10.46
CA VAL A 145 4.26 5.71 11.34
C VAL A 145 5.53 5.32 10.58
N TYR A 146 6.66 5.44 11.27
CA TYR A 146 7.94 4.99 10.77
C TYR A 146 8.35 3.70 11.49
N LYS A 147 9.23 2.93 10.87
CA LYS A 147 9.74 1.65 11.40
C LYS A 147 10.11 1.71 12.88
N ASN A 148 10.79 2.76 13.27
CA ASN A 148 11.28 2.91 14.64
C ASN A 148 10.18 3.17 15.68
N ASP A 149 9.00 3.61 15.23
CA ASP A 149 7.82 3.86 16.08
C ASP A 149 6.88 2.65 16.15
N ILE A 150 7.14 1.62 15.35
CA ILE A 150 6.33 0.40 15.30
C ILE A 150 6.98 -0.68 16.15
N PRO A 151 6.34 -1.16 17.22
CA PRO A 151 6.78 -2.37 17.90
C PRO A 151 6.86 -3.55 16.94
N LYS A 152 7.94 -4.32 16.99
CA LYS A 152 8.24 -5.39 16.01
C LYS A 152 7.11 -6.42 15.87
N GLU A 153 6.48 -6.75 16.99
CA GLU A 153 5.32 -7.66 17.04
C GLU A 153 4.05 -7.07 16.41
N LYS A 154 3.96 -5.74 16.30
CA LYS A 154 2.82 -5.01 15.73
C LYS A 154 2.98 -4.67 14.24
N LEU A 155 4.15 -4.92 13.64
CA LEU A 155 4.42 -4.55 12.25
C LEU A 155 3.34 -5.04 11.29
N VAL A 156 2.96 -6.30 11.37
CA VAL A 156 1.95 -6.88 10.48
C VAL A 156 0.57 -6.26 10.74
N ASP A 157 0.23 -5.95 11.98
CA ASP A 157 -1.04 -5.27 12.29
C ASP A 157 -1.10 -3.88 11.63
N TYR A 158 0.00 -3.12 11.62
CA TYR A 158 0.10 -1.83 10.91
C TYR A 158 0.00 -1.97 9.40
N LEU A 159 0.64 -2.99 8.81
CA LEU A 159 0.54 -3.28 7.37
C LEU A 159 -0.89 -3.65 6.98
N ILE A 160 -1.55 -4.51 7.76
CA ILE A 160 -2.95 -4.87 7.55
C ILE A 160 -3.85 -3.63 7.71
N ALA A 161 -3.60 -2.78 8.70
CA ALA A 161 -4.32 -1.52 8.88
C ALA A 161 -4.21 -0.62 7.65
N SER A 162 -3.00 -0.48 7.09
CA SER A 162 -2.75 0.29 5.87
C SER A 162 -3.45 -0.29 4.64
N CYS A 163 -3.70 -1.60 4.60
CA CYS A 163 -4.38 -2.31 3.51
C CYS A 163 -5.87 -2.56 3.75
N SER A 164 -6.44 -2.06 4.87
CA SER A 164 -7.81 -2.35 5.28
C SER A 164 -8.83 -1.50 4.51
N LEU A 165 -9.14 -1.93 3.29
CA LEU A 165 -10.25 -1.34 2.54
C LEU A 165 -11.58 -1.60 3.26
N PRO A 166 -12.60 -0.71 3.11
CA PRO A 166 -13.90 -0.85 3.78
C PRO A 166 -14.70 -2.11 3.41
N ILE A 167 -14.24 -2.84 2.41
CA ILE A 167 -14.79 -4.16 2.04
C ILE A 167 -14.32 -5.28 2.97
N PHE A 168 -13.25 -5.05 3.76
CA PHE A 168 -12.76 -6.01 4.73
C PHE A 168 -13.50 -5.90 6.06
N LYS A 169 -13.50 -7.00 6.79
CA LYS A 169 -14.05 -7.04 8.14
C LYS A 169 -13.26 -6.05 9.01
N LEU A 170 -13.96 -5.05 9.52
CA LEU A 170 -13.37 -4.07 10.43
C LEU A 170 -13.17 -4.71 11.80
N THR A 171 -11.92 -5.03 12.12
CA THR A 171 -11.53 -5.59 13.43
C THR A 171 -10.55 -4.64 14.10
N PRO A 172 -10.59 -4.52 15.45
CA PRO A 172 -9.54 -3.81 16.17
C PRO A 172 -8.18 -4.46 15.91
N LEU A 173 -7.20 -3.69 15.40
CA LEU A 173 -5.88 -4.18 15.04
C LEU A 173 -4.79 -3.69 16.00
N ILE A 174 -4.80 -2.39 16.31
CA ILE A 174 -3.75 -1.73 17.08
C ILE A 174 -4.43 -1.00 18.24
N ASP A 175 -4.00 -1.28 19.47
CA ASP A 175 -4.46 -0.65 20.70
C ASP A 175 -6.00 -0.56 20.81
N LYS A 176 -6.70 -1.63 20.39
CA LYS A 176 -8.16 -1.76 20.35
C LYS A 176 -8.87 -0.77 19.40
N HIS A 177 -8.13 -0.04 18.56
CA HIS A 177 -8.72 0.83 17.54
C HIS A 177 -8.92 0.10 16.22
N ILE A 178 -9.93 0.55 15.48
CA ILE A 178 -10.22 0.11 14.11
C ILE A 178 -9.57 1.09 13.15
N TYR A 179 -8.91 0.55 12.13
CA TYR A 179 -8.23 1.32 11.08
C TYR A 179 -8.79 0.97 9.71
N VAL A 180 -8.65 1.92 8.80
CA VAL A 180 -8.96 1.74 7.37
C VAL A 180 -7.75 2.16 6.53
N ASP A 181 -7.77 1.75 5.26
CA ASP A 181 -6.70 1.98 4.29
C ASP A 181 -6.24 3.45 4.27
N GLY A 182 -4.92 3.63 4.29
CA GLY A 182 -4.30 4.95 4.26
C GLY A 182 -4.66 5.78 3.03
N GLY A 183 -5.05 5.14 1.92
CA GLY A 183 -5.49 5.79 0.69
C GLY A 183 -6.72 6.67 0.84
N PHE A 184 -7.48 6.55 1.92
CA PHE A 184 -8.55 7.50 2.24
C PHE A 184 -8.04 8.89 2.59
N TYR A 185 -6.78 9.02 3.00
CA TYR A 185 -6.21 10.30 3.40
C TYR A 185 -4.97 10.70 2.59
N ASP A 186 -4.01 9.77 2.40
CA ASP A 186 -2.76 10.03 1.67
C ASP A 186 -2.29 8.75 0.94
N ASN A 187 -2.71 8.63 -0.32
CA ASN A 187 -2.48 7.43 -1.10
C ASN A 187 -1.03 7.29 -1.62
N CYS A 188 -0.26 8.39 -1.64
CA CYS A 188 1.16 8.37 -1.97
C CYS A 188 1.91 9.31 -1.01
N PRO A 189 2.45 8.79 0.12
CA PRO A 189 2.78 9.61 1.28
C PRO A 189 4.16 10.32 1.16
N VAL A 190 4.33 11.09 0.11
CA VAL A 190 5.56 11.87 -0.17
C VAL A 190 5.92 12.79 0.99
N SER A 191 4.90 13.31 1.69
CA SER A 191 5.10 14.20 2.85
C SER A 191 5.92 13.57 3.96
N MET A 192 5.88 12.25 4.13
CA MET A 192 6.70 11.54 5.11
C MET A 192 8.19 11.72 4.84
N LEU A 193 8.59 11.58 3.57
CA LEU A 193 9.99 11.74 3.17
C LEU A 193 10.45 13.21 3.25
N ILE A 194 9.56 14.16 2.88
CA ILE A 194 9.84 15.59 3.02
C ILE A 194 10.13 15.94 4.48
N ASN A 195 9.29 15.47 5.40
CA ASN A 195 9.40 15.75 6.83
C ASN A 195 10.68 15.13 7.45
N GLN A 196 11.22 14.08 6.83
CA GLN A 196 12.48 13.44 7.21
C GLN A 196 13.72 14.04 6.50
N GLY A 197 13.53 15.13 5.74
CA GLY A 197 14.61 15.86 5.11
C GLY A 197 15.30 15.11 3.95
N TYR A 198 14.53 14.39 3.14
CA TYR A 198 15.05 13.74 1.94
C TYR A 198 15.35 14.75 0.85
N ASP A 199 16.55 14.69 0.24
CA ASP A 199 17.03 15.62 -0.78
C ASP A 199 16.42 15.37 -2.16
N LYS A 200 16.14 14.11 -2.47
CA LYS A 200 15.54 13.63 -3.71
C LYS A 200 14.47 12.61 -3.40
N ILE A 201 13.29 12.80 -3.97
CA ILE A 201 12.16 11.91 -3.76
C ILE A 201 11.64 11.41 -5.12
N TYR A 202 11.44 10.12 -5.22
CA TYR A 202 10.72 9.51 -6.33
C TYR A 202 9.35 9.05 -5.84
N GLU A 203 8.27 9.56 -6.44
CA GLU A 203 6.94 9.02 -6.21
C GLU A 203 6.57 8.04 -7.32
N ILE A 204 6.25 6.81 -6.96
CA ILE A 204 5.83 5.77 -7.91
C ILE A 204 4.32 5.66 -7.84
N LYS A 205 3.67 6.24 -8.85
CA LYS A 205 2.21 6.23 -9.01
C LYS A 205 1.77 5.07 -9.88
N ILE A 206 0.65 4.47 -9.52
CA ILE A 206 0.06 3.33 -10.24
C ILE A 206 -1.38 3.59 -10.67
N ASN A 207 -1.81 4.87 -10.64
CA ASN A 207 -3.17 5.28 -10.86
C ASN A 207 -4.14 4.51 -9.94
N GLY A 208 -3.79 4.43 -8.67
CA GLY A 208 -4.61 3.83 -7.62
C GLY A 208 -5.82 4.70 -7.28
N ILE A 209 -6.83 4.09 -6.67
CA ILE A 209 -7.98 4.83 -6.12
C ILE A 209 -7.62 5.28 -4.71
N GLY A 210 -7.61 6.58 -4.49
CA GLY A 210 -7.33 7.16 -3.19
C GLY A 210 -7.13 8.67 -3.29
N HIS A 211 -6.99 9.31 -2.13
CA HIS A 211 -6.71 10.72 -2.05
C HIS A 211 -5.20 10.96 -2.08
N ASN A 212 -4.72 11.75 -3.05
CA ASN A 212 -3.32 12.17 -3.12
C ASN A 212 -3.20 13.60 -2.60
N ARG A 213 -2.37 13.80 -1.59
CA ARG A 213 -2.11 15.14 -1.06
C ARG A 213 -1.29 15.96 -2.06
N LYS A 214 -1.65 17.23 -2.20
CA LYS A 214 -0.90 18.15 -3.07
C LYS A 214 0.43 18.51 -2.43
N VAL A 215 1.51 18.32 -3.18
CA VAL A 215 2.88 18.66 -2.77
C VAL A 215 3.53 19.52 -3.86
N ASN A 216 4.37 20.46 -3.46
CA ASN A 216 5.13 21.27 -4.42
C ASN A 216 6.37 20.49 -4.90
N HIS A 217 6.25 19.87 -6.08
CA HIS A 217 7.29 19.01 -6.66
C HIS A 217 8.60 19.74 -6.95
N GLN A 218 8.52 21.01 -7.35
CA GLN A 218 9.73 21.78 -7.65
C GLN A 218 10.52 22.12 -6.38
N LYS A 219 9.78 22.52 -5.33
CA LYS A 219 10.40 22.88 -4.04
C LYS A 219 11.14 21.71 -3.39
N TYR A 220 10.60 20.48 -3.53
CA TYR A 220 11.10 19.31 -2.81
C TYR A 220 11.83 18.29 -3.70
N ASN A 221 12.21 18.67 -4.94
CA ASN A 221 12.93 17.80 -5.87
C ASN A 221 12.28 16.41 -6.04
N ILE A 222 10.98 16.41 -6.37
CA ILE A 222 10.18 15.21 -6.52
C ILE A 222 10.09 14.84 -8.00
N THR A 223 10.39 13.58 -8.32
CA THR A 223 10.20 13.01 -9.65
C THR A 223 9.10 11.97 -9.61
N THR A 224 8.09 12.13 -10.47
CA THR A 224 7.00 11.16 -10.62
C THR A 224 7.36 10.09 -11.65
N ILE A 225 7.22 8.84 -11.25
CA ILE A 225 7.27 7.66 -12.12
C ILE A 225 5.88 7.07 -12.17
N LYS A 226 5.35 6.86 -13.37
CA LYS A 226 4.01 6.29 -13.56
C LYS A 226 3.94 5.50 -14.86
N PRO A 227 3.04 4.51 -14.95
CA PRO A 227 2.84 3.77 -16.20
C PRO A 227 2.30 4.70 -17.29
N SER A 228 2.78 4.52 -18.53
CA SER A 228 2.33 5.28 -19.70
C SER A 228 0.93 4.87 -20.18
N ARG A 229 0.44 3.70 -19.73
CA ARG A 229 -0.90 3.16 -20.03
C ARG A 229 -1.49 2.50 -18.78
N ASN A 230 -2.79 2.22 -18.80
CA ASN A 230 -3.39 1.42 -17.72
C ASN A 230 -2.81 0.00 -17.75
N ILE A 231 -2.25 -0.43 -16.61
CA ILE A 231 -1.58 -1.73 -16.47
C ILE A 231 -2.57 -2.85 -16.17
N CYS A 232 -3.54 -2.59 -15.31
CA CYS A 232 -4.59 -3.56 -14.93
C CYS A 232 -5.68 -2.84 -14.15
N LYS A 233 -6.75 -3.56 -13.78
CA LYS A 233 -7.71 -3.09 -12.78
C LYS A 233 -7.21 -3.43 -11.37
N ILE A 234 -7.88 -2.89 -10.35
CA ILE A 234 -7.41 -2.99 -8.95
C ILE A 234 -7.36 -4.44 -8.46
N LEU A 235 -8.31 -5.28 -8.89
CA LEU A 235 -8.43 -6.69 -8.51
C LEU A 235 -8.38 -7.64 -9.72
N GLU A 236 -7.86 -7.22 -10.86
CA GLU A 236 -7.75 -8.03 -12.06
C GLU A 236 -6.33 -7.91 -12.61
N MET A 237 -5.61 -9.02 -12.68
CA MET A 237 -4.31 -9.10 -13.34
C MET A 237 -4.53 -9.51 -14.80
N ASN A 238 -4.02 -8.72 -15.74
CA ASN A 238 -3.87 -9.13 -17.13
C ASN A 238 -2.44 -9.63 -17.27
N TYR A 239 -2.31 -10.89 -17.60
CA TYR A 239 -1.00 -11.54 -17.86
C TYR A 239 -0.60 -11.47 -19.35
N ASP A 240 -1.23 -10.59 -20.16
CA ASP A 240 -0.91 -10.41 -21.58
C ASP A 240 0.25 -9.44 -21.80
#